data_65ec9739ce406cd1096c674911b5d39e
#
_entry.id   65ec9739ce406cd1096c674911b5d39e
#
_cell.length_a   1.000
_cell.length_b   1.000
_cell.length_c   1.000
_cell.angle_alpha   90.00
_cell.angle_beta   90.00
_cell.angle_gamma   90.00
#
_symmetry.space_group_name_H-M   'P 1'
#
loop_
_entity.id
_entity.type
_entity.pdbx_description
1 polymer ?
#
loop_
_entity_poly.entity_id
_entity_poly.type
_entity_poly.pdbx_seq_one_letter_code
_entity_poly.pdbx_strand_id
1 'polypeptide(L)'
;MVFFISALVLGLCLSAMGLGIFITMKIFRIPDITTDGSYTLGAAVTAVALMQGWPLTATLVLSMAAGAAAGVITGLVHTRLKIEALLAGILVMTALYSVNLSVLGRSNIPLVGGETVFTWFALFPRGVYNELWVGVVVVFLLSALLSYFLRTDFGIAMRATGNSESMARALGIDNQRMKIIGLALANALTALSGFLVAQYQNFADINMGIGIVLVGLGSVLIGDALVGWLGIRRIWLQLLAVIAGCVTFQLVLAAALSLGVNPNLLKLVTAAFVLAIVGLPRLFGWGQQRA
;
A
#
# COMPACT_ATOMS: atom_id res chain seq x y z
N MET A 1 0.97 21.98 -15.27
CA MET A 1 0.95 22.11 -13.79
C MET A 1 -0.08 21.16 -13.17
N VAL A 2 -1.34 21.17 -13.59
CA VAL A 2 -2.41 20.28 -13.08
C VAL A 2 -2.01 18.78 -13.14
N PHE A 3 -1.40 18.32 -14.23
CA PHE A 3 -0.96 16.93 -14.42
C PHE A 3 0.00 16.44 -13.31
N PHE A 4 0.98 17.24 -12.92
CA PHE A 4 1.90 16.86 -11.83
C PHE A 4 1.21 16.89 -10.46
N ILE A 5 0.24 17.81 -10.25
CA ILE A 5 -0.55 17.83 -9.01
C ILE A 5 -1.41 16.57 -8.92
N SER A 6 -2.01 16.12 -10.03
CA SER A 6 -2.76 14.84 -10.06
C SER A 6 -1.87 13.64 -9.74
N ALA A 7 -0.62 13.63 -10.20
CA ALA A 7 0.36 12.60 -9.84
C ALA A 7 0.72 12.63 -8.34
N LEU A 8 0.82 13.83 -7.73
CA LEU A 8 1.01 13.98 -6.29
C LEU A 8 -0.17 13.39 -5.50
N VAL A 9 -1.42 13.70 -5.90
CA VAL A 9 -2.62 13.14 -5.25
C VAL A 9 -2.62 11.62 -5.35
N LEU A 10 -2.33 11.07 -6.53
CA LEU A 10 -2.24 9.62 -6.71
C LEU A 10 -1.14 9.00 -5.84
N GLY A 11 0.04 9.65 -5.75
CA GLY A 11 1.12 9.23 -4.86
C GLY A 11 0.72 9.22 -3.39
N LEU A 12 -0.05 10.21 -2.94
CA LEU A 12 -0.62 10.25 -1.60
C LEU A 12 -1.63 9.11 -1.38
N CYS A 13 -2.55 8.86 -2.31
CA CYS A 13 -3.50 7.75 -2.20
C CYS A 13 -2.77 6.39 -2.12
N LEU A 14 -1.69 6.20 -2.89
CA LEU A 14 -0.87 4.99 -2.86
C LEU A 14 0.02 4.88 -1.61
N SER A 15 0.22 5.96 -0.87
CA SER A 15 1.02 5.94 0.36
C SER A 15 0.44 5.03 1.43
N ALA A 16 -0.89 4.83 1.48
CA ALA A 16 -1.52 3.89 2.39
C ALA A 16 -1.02 2.45 2.12
N MET A 17 -0.94 2.03 0.85
CA MET A 17 -0.35 0.76 0.44
C MET A 17 1.15 0.72 0.77
N GLY A 18 1.89 1.79 0.49
CA GLY A 18 3.31 1.89 0.84
C GLY A 18 3.58 1.66 2.33
N LEU A 19 2.73 2.21 3.20
CA LEU A 19 2.78 1.97 4.65
C LEU A 19 2.45 0.51 5.01
N GLY A 20 1.52 -0.14 4.30
CA GLY A 20 1.24 -1.57 4.43
C GLY A 20 2.45 -2.43 4.05
N ILE A 21 3.05 -2.17 2.89
CA ILE A 21 4.26 -2.88 2.42
C ILE A 21 5.47 -2.61 3.35
N PHE A 22 5.56 -1.42 3.94
CA PHE A 22 6.57 -1.16 4.97
C PHE A 22 6.46 -2.13 6.16
N ILE A 23 5.24 -2.46 6.60
CA ILE A 23 5.03 -3.43 7.67
C ILE A 23 5.51 -4.82 7.26
N THR A 24 5.11 -5.30 6.08
CA THR A 24 5.46 -6.65 5.63
C THR A 24 6.94 -6.79 5.31
N MET A 25 7.51 -5.85 4.55
CA MET A 25 8.88 -5.94 4.05
C MET A 25 9.93 -5.44 5.04
N LYS A 26 9.67 -4.34 5.76
CA LYS A 26 10.67 -3.72 6.65
C LYS A 26 10.56 -4.25 8.07
N ILE A 27 9.35 -4.46 8.59
CA ILE A 27 9.16 -4.97 9.95
C ILE A 27 9.31 -6.49 9.96
N PHE A 28 8.54 -7.24 9.16
CA PHE A 28 8.55 -8.70 9.18
C PHE A 28 9.52 -9.35 8.20
N ARG A 29 10.01 -8.64 7.19
CA ARG A 29 10.83 -9.15 6.09
C ARG A 29 10.13 -10.28 5.31
N ILE A 30 8.82 -10.17 5.19
CA ILE A 30 7.95 -11.12 4.48
C ILE A 30 7.53 -10.47 3.17
N PRO A 31 7.91 -11.03 1.99
CA PRO A 31 7.39 -10.57 0.71
C PRO A 31 5.91 -10.98 0.60
N ASP A 32 5.02 -10.00 0.52
CA ASP A 32 3.57 -10.21 0.42
C ASP A 32 3.05 -9.72 -0.94
N ILE A 33 2.67 -10.66 -1.80
CA ILE A 33 2.07 -10.37 -3.11
C ILE A 33 0.53 -10.30 -3.02
N THR A 34 -0.07 -10.68 -1.89
CA THR A 34 -1.52 -10.55 -1.66
C THR A 34 -1.98 -9.11 -1.86
N THR A 35 -1.08 -8.13 -1.70
CA THR A 35 -1.33 -6.69 -1.87
C THR A 35 -1.99 -6.36 -3.21
N ASP A 36 -1.62 -7.01 -4.33
CA ASP A 36 -2.26 -6.81 -5.64
C ASP A 36 -3.76 -7.14 -5.58
N GLY A 37 -4.11 -8.27 -4.97
CA GLY A 37 -5.49 -8.70 -4.78
C GLY A 37 -6.27 -7.84 -3.78
N SER A 38 -5.65 -7.50 -2.65
CA SER A 38 -6.27 -6.71 -1.58
C SER A 38 -6.52 -5.26 -1.99
N TYR A 39 -5.65 -4.69 -2.82
CA TYR A 39 -5.84 -3.37 -3.41
C TYR A 39 -7.08 -3.33 -4.29
N THR A 40 -7.19 -4.29 -5.21
CA THR A 40 -8.37 -4.44 -6.08
C THR A 40 -9.63 -4.74 -5.25
N LEU A 41 -9.53 -5.57 -4.20
CA LEU A 41 -10.65 -5.85 -3.30
C LEU A 41 -11.17 -4.58 -2.61
N GLY A 42 -10.25 -3.73 -2.12
CA GLY A 42 -10.60 -2.46 -1.53
C GLY A 42 -11.37 -1.55 -2.50
N ALA A 43 -10.89 -1.45 -3.74
CA ALA A 43 -11.54 -0.68 -4.79
C ALA A 43 -12.91 -1.29 -5.19
N ALA A 44 -13.00 -2.62 -5.32
CA ALA A 44 -14.23 -3.34 -5.68
C ALA A 44 -15.32 -3.16 -4.63
N VAL A 45 -14.99 -3.38 -3.35
CA VAL A 45 -15.92 -3.17 -2.23
C VAL A 45 -16.39 -1.72 -2.19
N THR A 46 -15.48 -0.77 -2.42
CA THR A 46 -15.81 0.66 -2.46
C THR A 46 -16.80 0.98 -3.56
N ALA A 47 -16.53 0.50 -4.77
CA ALA A 47 -17.39 0.78 -5.92
C ALA A 47 -18.80 0.24 -5.71
N VAL A 48 -18.92 -1.01 -5.26
CA VAL A 48 -20.22 -1.67 -5.06
C VAL A 48 -20.98 -1.02 -3.90
N ALA A 49 -20.33 -0.75 -2.77
CA ALA A 49 -20.99 -0.15 -1.61
C ALA A 49 -21.50 1.27 -1.91
N LEU A 50 -20.68 2.11 -2.57
CA LEU A 50 -21.12 3.46 -2.95
C LEU A 50 -22.24 3.45 -3.98
N MET A 51 -22.22 2.52 -4.95
CA MET A 51 -23.34 2.36 -5.90
C MET A 51 -24.64 1.92 -5.22
N GLN A 52 -24.57 1.16 -4.13
CA GLN A 52 -25.72 0.76 -3.32
C GLN A 52 -26.18 1.86 -2.35
N GLY A 53 -25.54 3.03 -2.36
CA GLY A 53 -25.89 4.16 -1.50
C GLY A 53 -25.44 4.00 -0.04
N TRP A 54 -24.43 3.17 0.24
CA TRP A 54 -23.91 3.03 1.58
C TRP A 54 -23.15 4.31 1.99
N PRO A 55 -23.21 4.70 3.27
CA PRO A 55 -22.47 5.85 3.75
C PRO A 55 -20.96 5.62 3.63
N LEU A 56 -20.25 6.70 3.33
CA LEU A 56 -18.80 6.68 3.08
C LEU A 56 -17.99 6.04 4.23
N THR A 57 -18.37 6.30 5.47
CA THR A 57 -17.73 5.74 6.66
C THR A 57 -17.90 4.21 6.76
N ALA A 58 -19.08 3.69 6.46
CA ALA A 58 -19.32 2.25 6.43
C ALA A 58 -18.54 1.59 5.29
N THR A 59 -18.51 2.22 4.13
CA THR A 59 -17.73 1.76 2.97
C THR A 59 -16.22 1.68 3.29
N LEU A 60 -15.68 2.69 3.98
CA LEU A 60 -14.29 2.69 4.46
C LEU A 60 -14.00 1.49 5.37
N VAL A 61 -14.83 1.30 6.41
CA VAL A 61 -14.65 0.19 7.36
C VAL A 61 -14.76 -1.16 6.66
N LEU A 62 -15.73 -1.32 5.77
CA LEU A 62 -15.94 -2.57 5.04
C LEU A 62 -14.76 -2.88 4.11
N SER A 63 -14.24 -1.88 3.39
CA SER A 63 -13.08 -2.03 2.53
C SER A 63 -11.84 -2.45 3.32
N MET A 64 -11.56 -1.78 4.45
CA MET A 64 -10.43 -2.13 5.31
C MET A 64 -10.61 -3.52 5.95
N ALA A 65 -11.82 -3.88 6.38
CA ALA A 65 -12.11 -5.19 6.94
C ALA A 65 -11.93 -6.32 5.91
N ALA A 66 -12.36 -6.10 4.67
CA ALA A 66 -12.16 -7.05 3.58
C ALA A 66 -10.65 -7.26 3.30
N GLY A 67 -9.87 -6.19 3.23
CA GLY A 67 -8.41 -6.28 3.09
C GLY A 67 -7.75 -6.97 4.28
N ALA A 68 -8.17 -6.66 5.51
CA ALA A 68 -7.69 -7.33 6.72
C ALA A 68 -7.97 -8.84 6.67
N ALA A 69 -9.17 -9.24 6.25
CA ALA A 69 -9.54 -10.65 6.10
C ALA A 69 -8.64 -11.37 5.09
N ALA A 70 -8.35 -10.75 3.95
CA ALA A 70 -7.39 -11.27 2.97
C ALA A 70 -6.00 -11.48 3.59
N GLY A 71 -5.49 -10.48 4.34
CA GLY A 71 -4.23 -10.59 5.05
C GLY A 71 -4.21 -11.66 6.15
N VAL A 72 -5.32 -11.85 6.87
CA VAL A 72 -5.48 -12.95 7.85
C VAL A 72 -5.37 -14.30 7.15
N ILE A 73 -6.04 -14.48 6.00
CA ILE A 73 -5.99 -15.72 5.23
C ILE A 73 -4.55 -16.01 4.79
N THR A 74 -3.84 -15.03 4.22
CA THR A 74 -2.43 -15.16 3.85
C THR A 74 -1.57 -15.51 5.06
N GLY A 75 -1.79 -14.84 6.19
CA GLY A 75 -1.10 -15.12 7.44
C GLY A 75 -1.34 -16.53 7.97
N LEU A 76 -2.56 -17.03 7.90
CA LEU A 76 -2.91 -18.38 8.29
C LEU A 76 -2.25 -19.43 7.37
N VAL A 77 -2.31 -19.22 6.06
CA VAL A 77 -1.67 -20.10 5.07
C VAL A 77 -0.16 -20.15 5.31
N HIS A 78 0.47 -19.02 5.53
CA HIS A 78 1.92 -18.95 5.78
C HIS A 78 2.29 -19.60 7.13
N THR A 79 1.58 -19.25 8.21
CA THR A 79 2.03 -19.65 9.57
C THR A 79 1.50 -21.00 10.01
N ARG A 80 0.24 -21.36 9.71
CA ARG A 80 -0.39 -22.62 10.12
C ARG A 80 -0.10 -23.76 9.15
N LEU A 81 -0.19 -23.51 7.84
CA LEU A 81 0.11 -24.52 6.82
C LEU A 81 1.62 -24.58 6.52
N LYS A 82 2.43 -23.65 7.08
CA LYS A 82 3.88 -23.58 6.88
C LYS A 82 4.29 -23.43 5.41
N ILE A 83 3.42 -22.86 4.60
CA ILE A 83 3.70 -22.55 3.20
C ILE A 83 4.61 -21.31 3.14
N GLU A 84 5.56 -21.31 2.21
CA GLU A 84 6.43 -20.16 2.00
C GLU A 84 5.58 -18.88 1.76
N ALA A 85 6.00 -17.75 2.35
CA ALA A 85 5.22 -16.52 2.35
C ALA A 85 4.88 -16.02 0.94
N LEU A 86 5.86 -16.09 0.03
CA LEU A 86 5.67 -15.71 -1.37
C LEU A 86 4.58 -16.56 -2.04
N LEU A 87 4.65 -17.87 -1.87
CA LEU A 87 3.65 -18.80 -2.43
C LEU A 87 2.28 -18.61 -1.79
N ALA A 88 2.23 -18.40 -0.47
CA ALA A 88 0.97 -18.09 0.22
C ALA A 88 0.32 -16.82 -0.35
N GLY A 89 1.11 -15.76 -0.58
CA GLY A 89 0.64 -14.52 -1.20
C GLY A 89 0.10 -14.71 -2.60
N ILE A 90 0.80 -15.48 -3.45
CA ILE A 90 0.35 -15.80 -4.83
C ILE A 90 -0.97 -16.58 -4.82
N LEU A 91 -1.11 -17.59 -3.95
CA LEU A 91 -2.34 -18.38 -3.84
C LEU A 91 -3.53 -17.51 -3.45
N VAL A 92 -3.37 -16.68 -2.42
CA VAL A 92 -4.45 -15.79 -1.95
C VAL A 92 -4.75 -14.71 -2.98
N MET A 93 -3.75 -14.08 -3.60
CA MET A 93 -3.94 -13.12 -4.69
C MET A 93 -4.75 -13.72 -5.84
N THR A 94 -4.44 -14.96 -6.25
CA THR A 94 -5.17 -15.65 -7.32
C THR A 94 -6.62 -15.95 -6.92
N ALA A 95 -6.86 -16.37 -5.68
CA ALA A 95 -8.21 -16.55 -5.14
C ALA A 95 -8.98 -15.22 -5.09
N LEU A 96 -8.31 -14.15 -4.65
CA LEU A 96 -8.89 -12.80 -4.58
C LEU A 96 -9.31 -12.28 -5.96
N TYR A 97 -8.64 -12.66 -7.06
CA TYR A 97 -9.08 -12.27 -8.39
C TYR A 97 -10.52 -12.73 -8.67
N SER A 98 -10.85 -13.99 -8.34
CA SER A 98 -12.21 -14.53 -8.49
C SER A 98 -13.21 -13.87 -7.54
N VAL A 99 -12.79 -13.59 -6.29
CA VAL A 99 -13.61 -12.87 -5.31
C VAL A 99 -13.91 -11.45 -5.82
N ASN A 100 -12.90 -10.73 -6.28
CA ASN A 100 -13.02 -9.37 -6.80
C ASN A 100 -13.97 -9.32 -8.00
N LEU A 101 -13.83 -10.27 -8.93
CA LEU A 101 -14.73 -10.36 -10.08
C LEU A 101 -16.18 -10.65 -9.66
N SER A 102 -16.37 -11.52 -8.66
CA SER A 102 -17.69 -11.83 -8.11
C SER A 102 -18.31 -10.64 -7.40
N VAL A 103 -17.51 -9.85 -6.67
CA VAL A 103 -17.96 -8.62 -5.98
C VAL A 103 -18.33 -7.55 -7.01
N LEU A 104 -17.47 -7.30 -8.00
CA LEU A 104 -17.73 -6.31 -9.05
C LEU A 104 -18.86 -6.73 -9.99
N GLY A 105 -19.04 -8.05 -10.26
CA GLY A 105 -19.99 -8.57 -11.24
C GLY A 105 -19.68 -8.22 -12.71
N ARG A 106 -18.71 -7.34 -12.94
CA ARG A 106 -18.20 -6.92 -14.26
C ARG A 106 -16.76 -6.43 -14.13
N SER A 107 -16.02 -6.35 -15.26
CA SER A 107 -14.59 -5.98 -15.21
C SER A 107 -14.31 -4.55 -14.78
N ASN A 108 -15.21 -3.61 -15.03
CA ASN A 108 -15.05 -2.20 -14.68
C ASN A 108 -16.38 -1.60 -14.19
N ILE A 109 -16.33 -0.84 -13.10
CA ILE A 109 -17.46 -0.10 -12.53
C ILE A 109 -17.11 1.38 -12.45
N PRO A 110 -17.79 2.27 -13.19
CA PRO A 110 -17.65 3.71 -13.00
C PRO A 110 -18.39 4.17 -11.74
N LEU A 111 -17.73 5.02 -10.94
CA LEU A 111 -18.30 5.67 -9.76
C LEU A 111 -18.85 7.05 -10.19
N VAL A 112 -20.04 7.10 -10.74
CA VAL A 112 -20.64 8.36 -11.22
C VAL A 112 -21.62 8.89 -10.17
N GLY A 113 -21.41 10.13 -9.71
CA GLY A 113 -22.40 10.88 -8.92
C GLY A 113 -22.46 10.56 -7.42
N GLY A 114 -21.53 9.73 -6.88
CA GLY A 114 -21.45 9.44 -5.45
C GLY A 114 -20.66 10.49 -4.65
N GLU A 115 -20.97 10.62 -3.36
CA GLU A 115 -20.12 11.36 -2.44
C GLU A 115 -18.78 10.62 -2.28
N THR A 116 -17.68 11.33 -2.48
CA THR A 116 -16.33 10.80 -2.29
C THR A 116 -15.69 11.46 -1.06
N VAL A 117 -14.62 10.86 -0.52
CA VAL A 117 -13.82 11.49 0.54
C VAL A 117 -13.38 12.89 0.13
N PHE A 118 -13.07 13.07 -1.14
CA PHE A 118 -12.58 14.34 -1.71
C PHE A 118 -13.69 15.39 -1.84
N THR A 119 -14.95 14.99 -1.95
CA THR A 119 -16.10 15.91 -1.98
C THR A 119 -16.66 16.20 -0.59
N TRP A 120 -16.51 15.25 0.34
CA TRP A 120 -17.03 15.38 1.70
C TRP A 120 -16.21 16.37 2.55
N PHE A 121 -14.88 16.38 2.36
CA PHE A 121 -13.97 17.34 2.98
C PHE A 121 -13.66 18.52 2.01
N ALA A 122 -14.68 19.30 1.66
CA ALA A 122 -14.50 20.48 0.82
C ALA A 122 -13.91 21.65 1.63
N LEU A 123 -12.59 21.67 1.83
CA LEU A 123 -11.85 22.80 2.46
C LEU A 123 -11.60 23.94 1.47
N PHE A 124 -11.59 23.64 0.17
CA PHE A 124 -11.36 24.59 -0.93
C PHE A 124 -12.43 24.42 -2.01
N PRO A 125 -12.60 25.41 -2.93
CA PRO A 125 -13.44 25.23 -4.11
C PRO A 125 -13.07 23.92 -4.84
N ARG A 126 -14.09 23.17 -5.27
CA ARG A 126 -13.91 21.85 -5.92
C ARG A 126 -12.83 21.91 -7.00
N GLY A 127 -11.79 21.09 -6.88
CA GLY A 127 -10.67 21.02 -7.82
C GLY A 127 -9.49 20.23 -7.27
N VAL A 128 -8.47 20.06 -8.10
CA VAL A 128 -7.27 19.25 -7.81
C VAL A 128 -6.54 19.68 -6.51
N TYR A 129 -6.65 20.95 -6.14
CA TYR A 129 -6.09 21.48 -4.88
C TYR A 129 -6.82 20.93 -3.64
N ASN A 130 -8.15 20.78 -3.71
CA ASN A 130 -8.91 20.18 -2.61
C ASN A 130 -8.54 18.69 -2.45
N GLU A 131 -8.41 17.96 -3.56
CA GLU A 131 -7.99 16.55 -3.56
C GLU A 131 -6.59 16.38 -2.97
N LEU A 132 -5.66 17.31 -3.28
CA LEU A 132 -4.32 17.31 -2.71
C LEU A 132 -4.35 17.49 -1.19
N TRP A 133 -5.10 18.47 -0.68
CA TRP A 133 -5.21 18.74 0.75
C TRP A 133 -5.85 17.59 1.52
N VAL A 134 -6.93 17.04 0.99
CA VAL A 134 -7.57 15.85 1.58
C VAL A 134 -6.60 14.68 1.61
N GLY A 135 -5.88 14.43 0.50
CA GLY A 135 -4.84 13.39 0.46
C GLY A 135 -3.75 13.59 1.50
N VAL A 136 -3.23 14.82 1.67
CA VAL A 136 -2.22 15.15 2.69
C VAL A 136 -2.76 14.89 4.10
N VAL A 137 -3.97 15.34 4.40
CA VAL A 137 -4.57 15.15 5.74
C VAL A 137 -4.77 13.68 6.02
N VAL A 138 -5.33 12.91 5.09
CA VAL A 138 -5.55 11.46 5.25
C VAL A 138 -4.24 10.73 5.50
N VAL A 139 -3.21 10.99 4.69
CA VAL A 139 -1.91 10.31 4.82
C VAL A 139 -1.19 10.72 6.11
N PHE A 140 -1.30 11.98 6.52
CA PHE A 140 -0.74 12.44 7.79
C PHE A 140 -1.41 11.74 8.98
N LEU A 141 -2.74 11.65 8.99
CA LEU A 141 -3.49 10.93 10.02
C LEU A 141 -3.12 9.45 10.07
N LEU A 142 -3.03 8.79 8.90
CA LEU A 142 -2.62 7.39 8.80
C LEU A 142 -1.19 7.18 9.33
N SER A 143 -0.26 8.04 8.95
CA SER A 143 1.12 7.94 9.43
C SER A 143 1.25 8.18 10.93
N ALA A 144 0.47 9.13 11.47
CA ALA A 144 0.42 9.39 12.90
C ALA A 144 -0.17 8.20 13.68
N LEU A 145 -1.31 7.66 13.19
CA LEU A 145 -1.96 6.49 13.78
C LEU A 145 -1.06 5.26 13.75
N LEU A 146 -0.44 4.98 12.60
CA LEU A 146 0.49 3.86 12.45
C LEU A 146 1.76 4.06 13.31
N SER A 147 2.31 5.28 13.38
CA SER A 147 3.44 5.60 14.25
C SER A 147 3.10 5.39 15.73
N TYR A 148 1.90 5.78 16.15
CA TYR A 148 1.41 5.54 17.51
C TYR A 148 1.27 4.03 17.75
N PHE A 149 0.60 3.30 16.86
CA PHE A 149 0.43 1.85 16.96
C PHE A 149 1.77 1.10 17.07
N LEU A 150 2.74 1.45 16.23
CA LEU A 150 4.07 0.81 16.24
C LEU A 150 4.91 1.13 17.49
N ARG A 151 4.49 2.08 18.33
CA ARG A 151 5.12 2.40 19.61
C ARG A 151 4.44 1.71 20.79
N THR A 152 3.26 1.15 20.62
CA THR A 152 2.60 0.34 21.65
C THR A 152 3.36 -0.97 21.88
N ASP A 153 3.09 -1.64 23.00
CA ASP A 153 3.69 -2.94 23.33
C ASP A 153 3.47 -3.96 22.22
N PHE A 154 2.31 -3.90 21.58
CA PHE A 154 1.97 -4.74 20.44
C PHE A 154 2.87 -4.47 19.22
N GLY A 155 3.04 -3.20 18.86
CA GLY A 155 3.93 -2.80 17.77
C GLY A 155 5.41 -3.11 18.06
N ILE A 156 5.82 -3.04 19.34
CA ILE A 156 7.15 -3.44 19.77
C ILE A 156 7.33 -4.95 19.60
N ALA A 157 6.33 -5.76 20.01
CA ALA A 157 6.34 -7.21 19.83
C ALA A 157 6.41 -7.61 18.35
N MET A 158 5.68 -6.92 17.46
CA MET A 158 5.75 -7.12 16.01
C MET A 158 7.18 -6.89 15.48
N ARG A 159 7.81 -5.78 15.88
CA ARG A 159 9.19 -5.45 15.47
C ARG A 159 10.21 -6.42 16.04
N ALA A 160 10.03 -6.87 17.29
CA ALA A 160 10.87 -7.89 17.90
C ALA A 160 10.79 -9.22 17.12
N THR A 161 9.57 -9.66 16.75
CA THR A 161 9.32 -10.84 15.94
C THR A 161 10.03 -10.77 14.59
N GLY A 162 9.96 -9.63 13.91
CA GLY A 162 10.59 -9.45 12.61
C GLY A 162 12.13 -9.33 12.67
N ASN A 163 12.66 -8.88 13.81
CA ASN A 163 14.12 -8.78 13.99
C ASN A 163 14.75 -10.15 14.33
N SER A 164 14.15 -10.91 15.27
CA SER A 164 14.61 -12.25 15.65
C SER A 164 13.45 -13.08 16.22
N GLU A 165 12.95 -14.03 15.43
CA GLU A 165 11.86 -14.92 15.87
C GLU A 165 12.23 -15.80 17.07
N SER A 166 13.50 -16.24 17.15
CA SER A 166 13.98 -17.07 18.26
C SER A 166 14.00 -16.27 19.56
N MET A 167 14.49 -15.04 19.53
CA MET A 167 14.54 -14.16 20.71
C MET A 167 13.13 -13.74 21.15
N ALA A 168 12.26 -13.37 20.21
CA ALA A 168 10.87 -13.01 20.52
C ALA A 168 10.13 -14.17 21.19
N ARG A 169 10.31 -15.40 20.70
CA ARG A 169 9.73 -16.60 21.30
C ARG A 169 10.28 -16.88 22.70
N ALA A 170 11.57 -16.65 22.94
CA ALA A 170 12.16 -16.81 24.27
C ALA A 170 11.59 -15.81 25.30
N LEU A 171 11.11 -14.64 24.84
CA LEU A 171 10.40 -13.65 25.63
C LEU A 171 8.89 -13.92 25.76
N GLY A 172 8.39 -15.06 25.27
CA GLY A 172 6.98 -15.45 25.37
C GLY A 172 6.07 -14.82 24.29
N ILE A 173 6.64 -14.20 23.24
CA ILE A 173 5.86 -13.60 22.16
C ILE A 173 5.42 -14.71 21.18
N ASP A 174 4.11 -14.74 20.87
CA ASP A 174 3.57 -15.63 19.84
C ASP A 174 3.84 -15.05 18.43
N ASN A 175 4.94 -15.49 17.82
CA ASN A 175 5.37 -15.02 16.50
C ASN A 175 4.33 -15.27 15.42
N GLN A 176 3.55 -16.37 15.49
CA GLN A 176 2.53 -16.67 14.50
C GLN A 176 1.40 -15.64 14.53
N ARG A 177 0.92 -15.33 15.73
CA ARG A 177 -0.11 -14.26 15.90
C ARG A 177 0.39 -12.91 15.43
N MET A 178 1.64 -12.56 15.76
CA MET A 178 2.22 -11.27 15.32
C MET A 178 2.28 -11.17 13.79
N LYS A 179 2.70 -12.24 13.10
CA LYS A 179 2.72 -12.28 11.63
C LYS A 179 1.33 -12.17 11.02
N ILE A 180 0.34 -12.93 11.54
CA ILE A 180 -1.05 -12.88 11.03
C ILE A 180 -1.62 -11.48 11.16
N ILE A 181 -1.48 -10.84 12.33
CA ILE A 181 -2.00 -9.50 12.57
C ILE A 181 -1.25 -8.46 11.74
N GLY A 182 0.06 -8.63 11.59
CA GLY A 182 0.86 -7.76 10.74
C GLY A 182 0.44 -7.80 9.27
N LEU A 183 0.20 -8.99 8.72
CA LEU A 183 -0.32 -9.17 7.35
C LEU A 183 -1.75 -8.64 7.21
N ALA A 184 -2.59 -8.84 8.24
CA ALA A 184 -3.95 -8.28 8.28
C ALA A 184 -3.93 -6.74 8.21
N LEU A 185 -3.10 -6.10 9.03
CA LEU A 185 -2.97 -4.64 9.05
C LEU A 185 -2.40 -4.10 7.74
N ALA A 186 -1.38 -4.77 7.20
CA ALA A 186 -0.77 -4.37 5.93
C ALA A 186 -1.77 -4.43 4.77
N ASN A 187 -2.55 -5.52 4.68
CA ASN A 187 -3.57 -5.68 3.64
C ASN A 187 -4.79 -4.78 3.86
N ALA A 188 -5.14 -4.42 5.12
CA ALA A 188 -6.14 -3.39 5.41
C ALA A 188 -5.71 -2.02 4.88
N LEU A 189 -4.45 -1.62 5.08
CA LEU A 189 -3.89 -0.38 4.55
C LEU A 189 -3.81 -0.41 3.01
N THR A 190 -3.53 -1.56 2.43
CA THR A 190 -3.53 -1.76 0.98
C THR A 190 -4.94 -1.61 0.40
N ALA A 191 -5.94 -2.21 1.02
CA ALA A 191 -7.34 -2.05 0.63
C ALA A 191 -7.83 -0.60 0.79
N LEU A 192 -7.37 0.10 1.84
CA LEU A 192 -7.61 1.54 2.01
C LEU A 192 -7.01 2.36 0.86
N SER A 193 -5.84 1.99 0.36
CA SER A 193 -5.28 2.62 -0.84
C SER A 193 -6.18 2.39 -2.07
N GLY A 194 -6.69 1.18 -2.26
CA GLY A 194 -7.68 0.86 -3.30
C GLY A 194 -8.97 1.69 -3.17
N PHE A 195 -9.49 1.84 -1.94
CA PHE A 195 -10.61 2.71 -1.62
C PHE A 195 -10.37 4.17 -2.03
N LEU A 196 -9.21 4.73 -1.71
CA LEU A 196 -8.87 6.11 -2.05
C LEU A 196 -8.70 6.30 -3.56
N VAL A 197 -7.98 5.38 -4.21
CA VAL A 197 -7.69 5.48 -5.65
C VAL A 197 -8.95 5.28 -6.49
N ALA A 198 -9.84 4.35 -6.15
CA ALA A 198 -11.09 4.16 -6.86
C ALA A 198 -11.97 5.43 -6.83
N GLN A 199 -12.03 6.13 -5.70
CA GLN A 199 -12.74 7.40 -5.57
C GLN A 199 -12.05 8.55 -6.28
N TYR A 200 -10.72 8.58 -6.29
CA TYR A 200 -9.96 9.59 -6.99
C TYR A 200 -10.10 9.45 -8.52
N GLN A 201 -10.01 8.22 -9.02
CA GLN A 201 -10.14 7.93 -10.46
C GLN A 201 -11.60 7.86 -10.93
N ASN A 202 -12.57 7.79 -10.01
CA ASN A 202 -13.99 7.62 -10.28
C ASN A 202 -14.34 6.30 -11.02
N PHE A 203 -13.54 5.27 -10.84
CA PHE A 203 -13.84 3.92 -11.32
C PHE A 203 -13.07 2.86 -10.53
N ALA A 204 -13.57 1.63 -10.56
CA ALA A 204 -12.86 0.43 -10.12
C ALA A 204 -12.77 -0.57 -11.26
N ASP A 205 -11.58 -1.12 -11.50
CA ASP A 205 -11.30 -2.11 -12.55
C ASP A 205 -10.66 -3.35 -11.92
N ILE A 206 -11.00 -4.53 -12.43
CA ILE A 206 -10.49 -5.80 -11.92
C ILE A 206 -8.96 -5.93 -12.03
N ASN A 207 -8.37 -5.28 -13.03
CA ASN A 207 -6.95 -5.36 -13.33
C ASN A 207 -6.12 -4.23 -12.69
N MET A 208 -6.75 -3.32 -11.94
CA MET A 208 -6.07 -2.14 -11.38
C MET A 208 -4.98 -2.50 -10.36
N GLY A 209 -5.08 -3.67 -9.72
CA GLY A 209 -4.09 -4.16 -8.76
C GLY A 209 -2.92 -4.90 -9.39
N ILE A 210 -2.99 -5.30 -10.67
CA ILE A 210 -1.95 -6.12 -11.29
C ILE A 210 -0.63 -5.35 -11.39
N GLY A 211 0.35 -5.78 -10.60
CA GLY A 211 1.70 -5.21 -10.55
C GLY A 211 1.81 -3.95 -9.67
N ILE A 212 0.76 -3.61 -8.89
CA ILE A 212 0.80 -2.46 -8.00
C ILE A 212 1.81 -2.68 -6.85
N VAL A 213 2.06 -3.94 -6.48
CA VAL A 213 3.09 -4.30 -5.50
C VAL A 213 4.47 -3.79 -5.89
N LEU A 214 4.80 -3.76 -7.20
CA LEU A 214 6.09 -3.24 -7.67
C LEU A 214 6.21 -1.73 -7.42
N VAL A 215 5.12 -0.98 -7.60
CA VAL A 215 5.06 0.45 -7.28
C VAL A 215 5.28 0.66 -5.78
N GLY A 216 4.61 -0.13 -4.96
CA GLY A 216 4.75 -0.06 -3.51
C GLY A 216 6.13 -0.46 -3.00
N LEU A 217 6.69 -1.55 -3.51
CA LEU A 217 8.07 -1.97 -3.19
C LEU A 217 9.10 -0.93 -3.62
N GLY A 218 8.99 -0.42 -4.85
CA GLY A 218 9.86 0.65 -5.35
C GLY A 218 9.78 1.90 -4.47
N SER A 219 8.58 2.28 -4.04
CA SER A 219 8.36 3.41 -3.15
C SER A 219 8.99 3.21 -1.77
N VAL A 220 8.84 2.02 -1.18
CA VAL A 220 9.48 1.68 0.11
C VAL A 220 11.00 1.68 -0.01
N LEU A 221 11.56 1.18 -1.12
CA LEU A 221 13.00 1.19 -1.37
C LEU A 221 13.57 2.61 -1.53
N ILE A 222 12.83 3.51 -2.21
CA ILE A 222 13.20 4.94 -2.27
C ILE A 222 13.17 5.54 -0.86
N GLY A 223 12.12 5.27 -0.10
CA GLY A 223 12.01 5.72 1.29
C GLY A 223 13.17 5.20 2.16
N ASP A 224 13.55 3.94 1.99
CA ASP A 224 14.66 3.32 2.73
C ASP A 224 16.03 3.91 2.33
N ALA A 225 16.22 4.22 1.07
CA ALA A 225 17.40 4.94 0.59
C ALA A 225 17.52 6.33 1.24
N LEU A 226 16.41 7.08 1.31
CA LEU A 226 16.35 8.37 2.00
C LEU A 226 16.66 8.24 3.50
N VAL A 227 16.10 7.23 4.17
CA VAL A 227 16.37 6.92 5.58
C VAL A 227 17.85 6.61 5.80
N GLY A 228 18.46 5.83 4.90
CA GLY A 228 19.87 5.47 4.96
C GLY A 228 20.78 6.69 4.75
N TRP A 229 20.47 7.53 3.79
CA TRP A 229 21.24 8.73 3.46
C TRP A 229 21.19 9.78 4.59
N LEU A 230 19.99 10.00 5.17
CA LEU A 230 19.77 10.97 6.24
C LEU A 230 20.10 10.42 7.64
N GLY A 231 20.47 9.14 7.79
CA GLY A 231 20.75 8.50 9.08
C GLY A 231 19.55 8.42 10.03
N ILE A 232 18.34 8.34 9.50
CA ILE A 232 17.08 8.40 10.26
C ILE A 232 16.87 7.12 11.05
N ARG A 233 16.74 7.24 12.38
CA ARG A 233 16.46 6.11 13.29
C ARG A 233 15.03 6.11 13.83
N ARG A 234 14.35 7.26 13.83
CA ARG A 234 13.01 7.41 14.39
C ARG A 234 11.95 6.83 13.44
N ILE A 235 11.06 5.98 13.97
CA ILE A 235 10.08 5.24 13.16
C ILE A 235 9.11 6.16 12.40
N TRP A 236 8.66 7.26 13.02
CA TRP A 236 7.75 8.20 12.37
C TRP A 236 8.38 8.89 11.15
N LEU A 237 9.69 9.17 11.19
CA LEU A 237 10.42 9.70 10.04
C LEU A 237 10.61 8.65 8.95
N GLN A 238 10.74 7.38 9.30
CA GLN A 238 10.78 6.29 8.32
C GLN A 238 9.45 6.17 7.58
N LEU A 239 8.32 6.31 8.29
CA LEU A 239 6.99 6.32 7.66
C LEU A 239 6.83 7.52 6.70
N LEU A 240 7.27 8.71 7.11
CA LEU A 240 7.28 9.88 6.22
C LEU A 240 8.19 9.70 5.01
N ALA A 241 9.33 9.03 5.17
CA ALA A 241 10.22 8.71 4.06
C ALA A 241 9.56 7.73 3.05
N VAL A 242 8.76 6.77 3.52
CA VAL A 242 7.98 5.89 2.64
C VAL A 242 6.94 6.69 1.86
N ILE A 243 6.23 7.62 2.51
CA ILE A 243 5.27 8.51 1.85
C ILE A 243 5.97 9.35 0.78
N ALA A 244 7.12 9.95 1.12
CA ALA A 244 7.94 10.69 0.16
C ALA A 244 8.38 9.79 -1.01
N GLY A 245 8.72 8.52 -0.73
CA GLY A 245 9.02 7.51 -1.74
C GLY A 245 7.85 7.25 -2.69
N CYS A 246 6.62 7.09 -2.18
CA CYS A 246 5.42 6.91 -3.00
C CYS A 246 5.16 8.11 -3.91
N VAL A 247 5.26 9.31 -3.34
CA VAL A 247 5.08 10.56 -4.10
C VAL A 247 6.16 10.71 -5.18
N THR A 248 7.42 10.46 -4.83
CA THR A 248 8.55 10.53 -5.78
C THR A 248 8.38 9.52 -6.90
N PHE A 249 7.97 8.29 -6.58
CA PHE A 249 7.73 7.24 -7.57
C PHE A 249 6.67 7.67 -8.59
N GLN A 250 5.54 8.21 -8.12
CA GLN A 250 4.47 8.68 -9.00
C GLN A 250 4.89 9.91 -9.83
N LEU A 251 5.68 10.81 -9.27
CA LEU A 251 6.23 11.94 -10.01
C LEU A 251 7.18 11.50 -11.14
N VAL A 252 8.00 10.47 -10.90
CA VAL A 252 8.87 9.89 -11.94
C VAL A 252 8.04 9.27 -13.06
N LEU A 253 6.98 8.52 -12.75
CA LEU A 253 6.08 7.98 -13.77
C LEU A 253 5.36 9.09 -14.55
N ALA A 254 4.91 10.13 -13.86
CA ALA A 254 4.30 11.29 -14.52
C ALA A 254 5.30 12.03 -15.42
N ALA A 255 6.55 12.18 -14.99
CA ALA A 255 7.60 12.77 -15.82
C ALA A 255 7.86 11.91 -17.06
N ALA A 256 7.93 10.58 -16.95
CA ALA A 256 8.07 9.67 -18.09
C ALA A 256 6.94 9.85 -19.11
N LEU A 257 5.69 9.95 -18.64
CA LEU A 257 4.53 10.24 -19.51
C LEU A 257 4.62 11.61 -20.17
N SER A 258 5.08 12.63 -19.44
CA SER A 258 5.24 13.99 -19.99
C SER A 258 6.32 14.06 -21.08
N LEU A 259 7.29 13.15 -21.05
CA LEU A 259 8.32 12.99 -22.09
C LEU A 259 7.84 12.21 -23.32
N GLY A 260 6.56 11.82 -23.36
CA GLY A 260 5.96 11.15 -24.52
C GLY A 260 6.07 9.63 -24.51
N VAL A 261 6.39 9.02 -23.36
CA VAL A 261 6.38 7.54 -23.23
C VAL A 261 4.95 7.04 -23.39
N ASN A 262 4.77 6.03 -24.27
CA ASN A 262 3.47 5.43 -24.51
C ASN A 262 2.91 4.80 -23.21
N PRO A 263 1.65 5.10 -22.81
CA PRO A 263 1.02 4.54 -21.61
C PRO A 263 1.06 3.01 -21.50
N ASN A 264 1.04 2.31 -22.63
CA ASN A 264 1.17 0.84 -22.67
C ASN A 264 2.53 0.34 -22.17
N LEU A 265 3.56 1.18 -22.21
CA LEU A 265 4.92 0.86 -21.74
C LEU A 265 5.17 1.25 -20.28
N LEU A 266 4.18 1.83 -19.59
CA LEU A 266 4.35 2.25 -18.19
C LEU A 266 4.77 1.11 -17.25
N LYS A 267 4.25 -0.11 -17.46
CA LYS A 267 4.66 -1.28 -16.66
C LYS A 267 6.15 -1.63 -16.89
N LEU A 268 6.64 -1.47 -18.11
CA LEU A 268 8.06 -1.67 -18.43
C LEU A 268 8.91 -0.59 -17.79
N VAL A 269 8.49 0.68 -17.87
CA VAL A 269 9.17 1.81 -17.20
C VAL A 269 9.20 1.60 -15.69
N THR A 270 8.09 1.19 -15.07
CA THR A 270 8.02 0.85 -13.66
C THR A 270 9.03 -0.22 -13.28
N ALA A 271 9.08 -1.32 -14.03
CA ALA A 271 10.01 -2.42 -13.79
C ALA A 271 11.47 -1.98 -13.95
N ALA A 272 11.79 -1.23 -15.01
CA ALA A 272 13.12 -0.68 -15.25
C ALA A 272 13.55 0.30 -14.14
N PHE A 273 12.64 1.13 -13.66
CA PHE A 273 12.89 2.09 -12.59
C PHE A 273 13.17 1.38 -11.25
N VAL A 274 12.37 0.37 -10.88
CA VAL A 274 12.61 -0.45 -9.69
C VAL A 274 13.94 -1.18 -9.81
N LEU A 275 14.26 -1.76 -10.99
CA LEU A 275 15.54 -2.40 -11.25
C LEU A 275 16.72 -1.43 -11.08
N ALA A 276 16.57 -0.19 -11.55
CA ALA A 276 17.58 0.84 -11.37
C ALA A 276 17.80 1.18 -9.88
N ILE A 277 16.71 1.35 -9.11
CA ILE A 277 16.79 1.65 -7.67
C ILE A 277 17.52 0.54 -6.92
N VAL A 278 17.26 -0.72 -7.23
CA VAL A 278 17.87 -1.88 -6.56
C VAL A 278 19.27 -2.19 -7.08
N GLY A 279 19.48 -2.05 -8.39
CA GLY A 279 20.69 -2.48 -9.07
C GLY A 279 21.84 -1.47 -8.99
N LEU A 280 21.56 -0.17 -9.18
CA LEU A 280 22.60 0.85 -9.19
C LEU A 280 23.45 0.89 -7.91
N PRO A 281 22.87 0.86 -6.67
CA PRO A 281 23.67 0.85 -5.45
C PRO A 281 24.59 -0.38 -5.35
N ARG A 282 24.15 -1.54 -5.90
CA ARG A 282 24.94 -2.77 -5.89
C ARG A 282 26.09 -2.72 -6.89
N LEU A 283 25.86 -2.14 -8.09
CA LEU A 283 26.88 -1.99 -9.12
C LEU A 283 27.97 -0.99 -8.72
N PHE A 284 27.61 0.08 -8.02
CA PHE A 284 28.54 1.10 -7.57
C PHE A 284 29.15 0.86 -6.17
N GLY A 285 28.89 -0.30 -5.55
CA GLY A 285 29.48 -0.69 -4.27
C GLY A 285 29.05 0.13 -3.07
N TRP A 286 28.03 0.97 -3.18
CA TRP A 286 27.54 1.85 -2.11
C TRP A 286 26.79 1.12 -0.98
N GLY A 287 26.57 -0.20 -1.13
CA GLY A 287 25.83 -1.04 -0.18
C GLY A 287 26.67 -1.95 0.71
N GLN A 288 27.99 -2.07 0.51
CA GLN A 288 28.83 -3.08 1.20
C GLN A 288 29.36 -2.67 2.60
N GLN A 289 29.04 -1.48 3.11
CA GLN A 289 29.59 -1.02 4.39
C GLN A 289 28.67 -1.21 5.62
N ARG A 290 27.56 -1.95 5.52
CA ARG A 290 26.67 -2.22 6.67
C ARG A 290 26.15 -3.66 6.63
N ALA A 291 27.06 -4.64 6.73
CA ALA A 291 26.75 -6.00 7.17
C ALA A 291 27.14 -6.12 8.66
#